data_b086e11b1ea1812a51cfe135ff36f772
#
_entry.id   b086e11b1ea1812a51cfe135ff36f772
#
_cell.length_a   1.000
_cell.length_b   1.000
_cell.length_c   1.000
_cell.angle_alpha   90.00
_cell.angle_beta   90.00
_cell.angle_gamma   90.00
#
_symmetry.space_group_name_H-M   'P 1'
#
loop_
_entity.id
_entity.type
_entity.pdbx_description
1 polymer ?
#
loop_
_entity_poly.entity_id
_entity_poly.type
_entity_poly.pdbx_seq_one_letter_code
_entity_poly.pdbx_strand_id
1 'polypeptide(L)'
;MYEDKNYKSILADMKKYIGDEIVKSEGSLVHNALSALAYEFEKLYIQMDFIIEQSHAGTADIEHLEMIALDRAIVRKEATNAYVKAEFNTAIPIGSRFSLKGYNYKAVEVINDSLHHYKMMIEETGAGANTLKGDLIPIDFIDGLESAKVT
;
A
#
# COMPACT_ATOMS: atom_id res chain seq x y z
N MET A 1 -16.00 17.74 6.26
CA MET A 1 -17.44 18.12 6.23
C MET A 1 -17.91 18.62 7.60
N TYR A 2 -17.41 18.05 8.69
CA TYR A 2 -17.78 18.39 10.07
C TYR A 2 -16.64 19.12 10.83
N GLU A 3 -15.80 19.89 10.15
CA GLU A 3 -14.62 20.56 10.72
C GLU A 3 -14.95 21.54 11.85
N ASP A 4 -16.15 22.12 11.84
CA ASP A 4 -16.68 23.00 12.88
C ASP A 4 -17.23 22.25 14.12
N LYS A 5 -17.42 20.93 14.03
CA LYS A 5 -17.93 20.06 15.09
C LYS A 5 -16.78 19.54 15.98
N ASN A 6 -16.12 20.45 16.68
CA ASN A 6 -15.09 20.13 17.65
C ASN A 6 -15.63 20.14 19.07
N TYR A 7 -14.85 19.62 20.01
CA TYR A 7 -15.19 19.52 21.42
C TYR A 7 -15.79 20.83 21.98
N LYS A 8 -15.17 21.98 21.67
CA LYS A 8 -15.61 23.27 22.21
C LYS A 8 -16.98 23.70 21.68
N SER A 9 -17.20 23.54 20.39
CA SER A 9 -18.47 23.87 19.74
C SER A 9 -19.60 22.96 20.23
N ILE A 10 -19.34 21.67 20.33
CA ILE A 10 -20.30 20.66 20.80
C ILE A 10 -20.65 20.93 22.28
N LEU A 11 -19.67 21.13 23.14
CA LEU A 11 -19.89 21.43 24.55
C LEU A 11 -20.68 22.73 24.74
N ALA A 12 -20.39 23.77 23.94
CA ALA A 12 -21.13 25.03 23.98
C ALA A 12 -22.59 24.85 23.53
N ASP A 13 -22.81 24.05 22.50
CA ASP A 13 -24.15 23.75 22.03
C ASP A 13 -24.95 22.94 23.05
N MET A 14 -24.35 21.92 23.67
CA MET A 14 -25.01 21.13 24.71
C MET A 14 -25.43 21.97 25.92
N LYS A 15 -24.58 22.94 26.34
CA LYS A 15 -24.88 23.84 27.45
C LYS A 15 -26.09 24.74 27.20
N LYS A 16 -26.44 25.04 25.95
CA LYS A 16 -27.64 25.84 25.60
C LYS A 16 -28.97 25.15 25.94
N TYR A 17 -28.96 23.80 25.95
CA TYR A 17 -30.15 23.00 26.27
C TYR A 17 -30.36 22.79 27.76
N ILE A 18 -29.43 23.25 28.60
CA ILE A 18 -29.54 23.20 30.08
C ILE A 18 -30.11 24.51 30.56
N GLY A 19 -31.05 24.48 31.50
CA GLY A 19 -31.64 25.66 32.09
C GLY A 19 -30.61 26.56 32.80
N ASP A 20 -30.86 27.87 32.85
CA ASP A 20 -29.89 28.84 33.42
C ASP A 20 -29.82 28.80 34.96
N GLU A 21 -30.80 28.16 35.59
CA GLU A 21 -30.84 27.85 37.02
C GLU A 21 -29.78 26.81 37.45
N ILE A 22 -29.20 26.06 36.46
CA ILE A 22 -28.22 25.00 36.71
C ILE A 22 -26.81 25.54 36.50
N VAL A 23 -25.92 25.30 37.46
CA VAL A 23 -24.52 25.68 37.38
C VAL A 23 -23.81 24.88 36.27
N LYS A 24 -23.37 25.57 35.20
CA LYS A 24 -22.71 25.02 34.01
C LYS A 24 -21.24 25.46 33.90
N SER A 25 -20.69 26.07 34.93
CA SER A 25 -19.29 26.52 34.97
C SER A 25 -18.33 25.33 35.01
N GLU A 26 -17.11 25.56 34.59
CA GLU A 26 -16.03 24.60 34.65
C GLU A 26 -15.88 24.05 36.10
N GLY A 27 -15.72 22.73 36.23
CA GLY A 27 -15.67 22.03 37.49
C GLY A 27 -17.03 21.62 38.07
N SER A 28 -18.16 22.11 37.54
CA SER A 28 -19.48 21.61 37.97
C SER A 28 -19.75 20.18 37.49
N LEU A 29 -20.62 19.44 38.18
CA LEU A 29 -21.00 18.09 37.78
C LEU A 29 -21.56 18.05 36.38
N VAL A 30 -22.40 19.03 36.00
CA VAL A 30 -23.00 19.14 34.68
C VAL A 30 -21.93 19.40 33.64
N HIS A 31 -21.00 20.32 33.87
CA HIS A 31 -19.90 20.57 32.96
C HIS A 31 -19.05 19.33 32.71
N ASN A 32 -18.69 18.60 33.79
CA ASN A 32 -17.86 17.40 33.67
C ASN A 32 -18.56 16.29 32.88
N ALA A 33 -19.87 16.07 33.11
CA ALA A 33 -20.66 15.11 32.38
C ALA A 33 -20.79 15.47 30.88
N LEU A 34 -21.10 16.73 30.56
CA LEU A 34 -21.20 17.21 29.19
C LEU A 34 -19.84 17.18 28.48
N SER A 35 -18.75 17.45 29.17
CA SER A 35 -17.40 17.39 28.62
C SER A 35 -17.04 15.99 28.14
N ALA A 36 -17.34 14.97 28.91
CA ALA A 36 -17.11 13.58 28.50
C ALA A 36 -17.91 13.21 27.26
N LEU A 37 -19.20 13.61 27.21
CA LEU A 37 -20.05 13.39 26.05
C LEU A 37 -19.58 14.18 24.81
N ALA A 38 -19.22 15.46 24.96
CA ALA A 38 -18.73 16.27 23.87
C ALA A 38 -17.47 15.72 23.23
N TYR A 39 -16.59 15.13 24.04
CA TYR A 39 -15.39 14.45 23.55
C TYR A 39 -15.71 13.19 22.73
N GLU A 40 -16.67 12.37 23.17
CA GLU A 40 -17.10 11.21 22.40
C GLU A 40 -17.84 11.60 21.12
N PHE A 41 -18.64 12.67 21.13
CA PHE A 41 -19.28 13.19 19.92
C PHE A 41 -18.27 13.76 18.91
N GLU A 42 -17.22 14.44 19.35
CA GLU A 42 -16.13 14.88 18.47
C GLU A 42 -15.51 13.68 17.73
N LYS A 43 -15.19 12.60 18.44
CA LYS A 43 -14.70 11.36 17.83
C LYS A 43 -15.68 10.79 16.78
N LEU A 44 -16.97 10.80 17.10
CA LEU A 44 -18.00 10.33 16.16
C LEU A 44 -18.03 11.19 14.89
N TYR A 45 -17.92 12.51 14.99
CA TYR A 45 -17.86 13.38 13.81
C TYR A 45 -16.62 13.12 12.96
N ILE A 46 -15.46 12.90 13.59
CA ILE A 46 -14.23 12.50 12.88
C ILE A 46 -14.43 11.15 12.15
N GLN A 47 -15.07 10.17 12.79
CA GLN A 47 -15.37 8.90 12.15
C GLN A 47 -16.37 9.03 11.00
N MET A 48 -17.37 9.94 11.13
CA MET A 48 -18.30 10.23 10.03
C MET A 48 -17.59 10.85 8.83
N ASP A 49 -16.68 11.79 9.03
CA ASP A 49 -15.85 12.35 7.94
C ASP A 49 -15.01 11.27 7.27
N PHE A 50 -14.38 10.40 8.06
CA PHE A 50 -13.64 9.27 7.52
C PHE A 50 -14.52 8.35 6.66
N ILE A 51 -15.72 7.98 7.14
CA ILE A 51 -16.66 7.14 6.38
C ILE A 51 -17.04 7.81 5.05
N ILE A 52 -17.28 9.12 5.06
CA ILE A 52 -17.61 9.87 3.84
C ILE A 52 -16.43 9.84 2.86
N GLU A 53 -15.22 10.08 3.32
CA GLU A 53 -14.01 10.00 2.49
C GLU A 53 -13.82 8.60 1.90
N GLN A 54 -14.02 7.54 2.70
CA GLN A 54 -13.89 6.16 2.24
C GLN A 54 -15.03 5.71 1.30
N SER A 55 -16.16 6.41 1.29
CA SER A 55 -17.29 6.10 0.39
C SER A 55 -17.08 6.52 -1.06
N HIS A 56 -16.06 7.32 -1.33
CA HIS A 56 -15.76 7.85 -2.66
C HIS A 56 -14.48 7.25 -3.24
N ALA A 57 -14.55 6.69 -4.44
CA ALA A 57 -13.41 6.02 -5.08
C ALA A 57 -12.15 6.92 -5.26
N GLY A 58 -12.31 8.25 -5.28
CA GLY A 58 -11.19 9.19 -5.41
C GLY A 58 -10.45 9.48 -4.11
N THR A 59 -11.04 9.18 -2.97
CA THR A 59 -10.49 9.45 -1.63
C THR A 59 -10.32 8.20 -0.78
N ALA A 60 -10.95 7.09 -1.19
CA ALA A 60 -10.87 5.81 -0.51
C ALA A 60 -9.44 5.25 -0.48
N ASP A 61 -9.07 4.64 0.63
CA ASP A 61 -7.87 3.80 0.71
C ASP A 61 -8.04 2.50 -0.12
N ILE A 62 -6.98 1.71 -0.19
CA ILE A 62 -6.96 0.51 -1.06
C ILE A 62 -8.05 -0.48 -0.67
N GLU A 63 -8.27 -0.70 0.64
CA GLU A 63 -9.26 -1.69 1.13
C GLU A 63 -10.68 -1.27 0.79
N HIS A 64 -11.04 -0.02 1.05
CA HIS A 64 -12.36 0.52 0.73
C HIS A 64 -12.57 0.66 -0.78
N LEU A 65 -11.51 1.02 -1.51
CA LEU A 65 -11.57 1.09 -2.98
C LEU A 65 -11.84 -0.29 -3.60
N GLU A 66 -11.27 -1.36 -3.05
CA GLU A 66 -11.56 -2.73 -3.49
C GLU A 66 -13.03 -3.10 -3.23
N MET A 67 -13.62 -2.70 -2.10
CA MET A 67 -15.05 -2.89 -1.82
C MET A 67 -15.92 -2.14 -2.84
N ILE A 68 -15.63 -0.86 -3.11
CA ILE A 68 -16.33 -0.05 -4.12
C ILE A 68 -16.22 -0.67 -5.52
N ALA A 69 -15.07 -1.26 -5.85
CA ALA A 69 -14.86 -1.95 -7.12
C ALA A 69 -15.68 -3.24 -7.22
N LEU A 70 -15.75 -4.02 -6.13
CA LEU A 70 -16.56 -5.24 -6.06
C LEU A 70 -18.05 -4.97 -6.30
N ASP A 71 -18.59 -3.85 -5.81
CA ASP A 71 -19.99 -3.45 -6.07
C ASP A 71 -20.28 -3.29 -7.58
N ARG A 72 -19.25 -3.09 -8.38
CA ARG A 72 -19.29 -2.98 -9.85
C ARG A 72 -18.79 -4.23 -10.56
N ALA A 73 -18.63 -5.34 -9.84
CA ALA A 73 -18.05 -6.60 -10.34
C ALA A 73 -16.64 -6.44 -10.93
N ILE A 74 -15.88 -5.48 -10.43
CA ILE A 74 -14.48 -5.27 -10.79
C ILE A 74 -13.61 -5.89 -9.69
N VAL A 75 -12.73 -6.80 -10.08
CA VAL A 75 -11.78 -7.45 -9.18
C VAL A 75 -10.37 -6.95 -9.49
N ARG A 76 -9.61 -6.62 -8.44
CA ARG A 76 -8.20 -6.24 -8.58
C ARG A 76 -7.39 -7.39 -9.18
N LYS A 77 -6.57 -7.07 -10.18
CA LYS A 77 -5.62 -8.03 -10.72
C LYS A 77 -4.48 -8.23 -9.73
N GLU A 78 -4.12 -9.50 -9.53
CA GLU A 78 -2.95 -9.83 -8.74
C GLU A 78 -1.65 -9.38 -9.41
N ALA A 79 -0.61 -9.21 -8.59
CA ALA A 79 0.70 -8.89 -9.11
C ALA A 79 1.26 -10.07 -9.94
N THR A 80 1.83 -9.76 -11.10
CA THR A 80 2.51 -10.73 -11.96
C THR A 80 4.02 -10.64 -11.77
N ASN A 81 4.72 -11.69 -12.22
CA ASN A 81 6.18 -11.70 -12.25
C ASN A 81 6.69 -10.68 -13.28
N ALA A 82 7.74 -9.98 -12.93
CA ALA A 82 8.42 -9.09 -13.85
C ALA A 82 9.42 -9.85 -14.73
N TYR A 83 9.71 -9.31 -15.91
CA TYR A 83 10.71 -9.84 -16.82
C TYR A 83 11.75 -8.79 -17.13
N VAL A 84 13.01 -9.21 -17.16
CA VAL A 84 14.15 -8.36 -17.47
C VAL A 84 15.03 -9.03 -18.52
N LYS A 85 15.82 -8.22 -19.24
CA LYS A 85 16.88 -8.73 -20.12
C LYS A 85 18.17 -8.87 -19.30
N ALA A 86 18.87 -9.99 -19.49
CA ALA A 86 20.21 -10.17 -18.94
C ALA A 86 21.18 -10.63 -20.02
N GLU A 87 22.43 -10.24 -19.85
CA GLU A 87 23.56 -10.52 -20.74
C GLU A 87 24.58 -11.38 -20.00
N PHE A 88 25.10 -12.39 -20.68
CA PHE A 88 26.04 -13.36 -20.13
C PHE A 88 27.26 -13.48 -21.03
N ASN A 89 28.41 -13.90 -20.48
CA ASN A 89 29.60 -14.20 -21.27
C ASN A 89 29.57 -15.57 -21.96
N THR A 90 28.66 -16.45 -21.55
CA THR A 90 28.52 -17.82 -22.07
C THR A 90 27.06 -18.21 -22.17
N ALA A 91 26.77 -19.28 -22.93
CA ALA A 91 25.44 -19.86 -23.00
C ALA A 91 25.04 -20.47 -21.65
N ILE A 92 23.83 -20.18 -21.18
CA ILE A 92 23.28 -20.72 -19.95
C ILE A 92 22.08 -21.63 -20.24
N PRO A 93 21.87 -22.69 -19.46
CA PRO A 93 20.67 -23.51 -19.58
C PRO A 93 19.41 -22.71 -19.22
N ILE A 94 18.32 -22.92 -19.96
CA ILE A 94 17.00 -22.40 -19.55
C ILE A 94 16.61 -23.05 -18.24
N GLY A 95 16.10 -22.23 -17.30
CA GLY A 95 15.80 -22.64 -15.95
C GLY A 95 16.89 -22.29 -14.91
N SER A 96 18.10 -21.92 -15.35
CA SER A 96 19.16 -21.46 -14.44
C SER A 96 18.72 -20.29 -13.60
N ARG A 97 19.12 -20.30 -12.32
CA ARG A 97 18.70 -19.34 -11.33
C ARG A 97 19.85 -18.44 -10.88
N PHE A 98 19.52 -17.19 -10.66
CA PHE A 98 20.46 -16.15 -10.24
C PHE A 98 19.84 -15.30 -9.14
N SER A 99 20.68 -14.62 -8.37
CA SER A 99 20.22 -13.66 -7.35
C SER A 99 20.81 -12.29 -7.61
N LEU A 100 20.01 -11.24 -7.38
CA LEU A 100 20.44 -9.84 -7.39
C LEU A 100 19.64 -9.06 -6.34
N LYS A 101 20.35 -8.50 -5.37
CA LYS A 101 19.76 -7.64 -4.31
C LYS A 101 18.56 -8.28 -3.59
N GLY A 102 18.60 -9.59 -3.33
CA GLY A 102 17.58 -10.31 -2.61
C GLY A 102 16.40 -10.81 -3.46
N TYR A 103 16.40 -10.58 -4.76
CA TYR A 103 15.43 -11.15 -5.70
C TYR A 103 16.05 -12.31 -6.49
N ASN A 104 15.24 -13.32 -6.79
CA ASN A 104 15.64 -14.46 -7.59
C ASN A 104 15.17 -14.31 -9.04
N TYR A 105 16.08 -14.63 -9.96
CA TYR A 105 15.87 -14.52 -11.39
C TYR A 105 16.04 -15.87 -12.03
N LYS A 106 15.13 -16.27 -12.88
CA LYS A 106 15.16 -17.54 -13.61
C LYS A 106 15.21 -17.29 -15.11
N ALA A 107 16.14 -17.93 -15.80
CA ALA A 107 16.22 -17.88 -17.27
C ALA A 107 15.03 -18.61 -17.88
N VAL A 108 14.21 -17.90 -18.67
CA VAL A 108 12.99 -18.47 -19.28
C VAL A 108 13.04 -18.55 -20.79
N GLU A 109 13.80 -17.68 -21.46
CA GLU A 109 13.83 -17.62 -22.92
C GLU A 109 15.17 -17.04 -23.40
N VAL A 110 15.66 -17.54 -24.55
CA VAL A 110 16.81 -16.98 -25.25
C VAL A 110 16.34 -15.84 -26.14
N ILE A 111 16.84 -14.64 -25.94
CA ILE A 111 16.53 -13.47 -26.80
C ILE A 111 17.48 -13.47 -28.00
N ASN A 112 18.79 -13.68 -27.75
CA ASN A 112 19.81 -13.73 -28.79
C ASN A 112 20.91 -14.70 -28.37
N ASP A 113 21.00 -15.80 -29.08
CA ASP A 113 21.95 -16.85 -28.80
C ASP A 113 23.41 -16.42 -29.05
N SER A 114 23.66 -15.72 -30.16
CA SER A 114 25.01 -15.26 -30.52
C SER A 114 25.61 -14.23 -29.54
N LEU A 115 24.78 -13.49 -28.83
CA LEU A 115 25.17 -12.49 -27.85
C LEU A 115 24.90 -12.96 -26.42
N HIS A 116 24.43 -14.19 -26.23
CA HIS A 116 24.07 -14.75 -24.93
C HIS A 116 23.10 -13.85 -24.12
N HIS A 117 22.10 -13.32 -24.82
CA HIS A 117 21.05 -12.50 -24.20
C HIS A 117 19.85 -13.38 -23.85
N TYR A 118 19.41 -13.29 -22.61
CA TYR A 118 18.29 -14.08 -22.07
C TYR A 118 17.23 -13.19 -21.45
N LYS A 119 15.98 -13.65 -21.55
CA LYS A 119 14.86 -13.12 -20.79
C LYS A 119 14.82 -13.84 -19.45
N MET A 120 14.92 -13.07 -18.41
CA MET A 120 14.86 -13.55 -17.04
C MET A 120 13.53 -13.20 -16.43
N MET A 121 12.88 -14.16 -15.79
CA MET A 121 11.69 -13.94 -14.98
C MET A 121 12.13 -13.78 -13.51
N ILE A 122 11.57 -12.77 -12.84
CA ILE A 122 11.76 -12.59 -11.41
C ILE A 122 10.78 -13.51 -10.70
N GLU A 123 11.27 -14.37 -9.80
CA GLU A 123 10.43 -15.39 -9.14
C GLU A 123 9.42 -14.77 -8.17
N GLU A 124 9.79 -13.64 -7.57
CA GLU A 124 8.91 -12.88 -6.71
C GLU A 124 7.94 -12.00 -7.55
N THR A 125 6.69 -11.94 -7.15
CA THR A 125 5.68 -11.10 -7.80
C THR A 125 5.76 -9.65 -7.33
N GLY A 126 5.36 -8.71 -8.19
CA GLY A 126 5.30 -7.28 -7.86
C GLY A 126 6.35 -6.43 -8.55
N ALA A 127 6.31 -5.13 -8.29
CA ALA A 127 7.12 -4.13 -8.99
C ALA A 127 8.51 -3.88 -8.39
N GLY A 128 8.84 -4.48 -7.25
CA GLY A 128 10.05 -4.16 -6.49
C GLY A 128 11.37 -4.36 -7.23
N ALA A 129 11.40 -5.28 -8.18
CA ALA A 129 12.60 -5.60 -8.95
C ALA A 129 12.62 -5.01 -10.38
N ASN A 130 11.56 -4.32 -10.84
CA ASN A 130 11.43 -3.84 -12.23
C ASN A 130 12.53 -2.87 -12.68
N THR A 131 13.13 -2.15 -11.75
CA THR A 131 14.17 -1.15 -12.04
C THR A 131 15.57 -1.58 -11.61
N LEU A 132 15.71 -2.80 -11.08
CA LEU A 132 17.00 -3.28 -10.60
C LEU A 132 17.91 -3.63 -11.77
N LYS A 133 19.11 -3.07 -11.74
CA LYS A 133 20.20 -3.37 -12.66
C LYS A 133 21.46 -3.72 -11.86
N GLY A 134 22.30 -4.55 -12.45
CA GLY A 134 23.56 -4.94 -11.84
C GLY A 134 23.96 -6.39 -12.15
N ASP A 135 24.98 -6.84 -11.46
CA ASP A 135 25.57 -8.14 -11.67
C ASP A 135 24.72 -9.22 -10.98
N LEU A 136 24.42 -10.27 -11.73
CA LEU A 136 23.68 -11.45 -11.26
C LEU A 136 24.66 -12.46 -10.63
N ILE A 137 24.33 -12.94 -9.46
CA ILE A 137 25.08 -13.99 -8.77
C ILE A 137 24.44 -15.32 -9.08
N PRO A 138 25.13 -16.31 -9.70
CA PRO A 138 24.55 -17.61 -9.99
C PRO A 138 24.23 -18.35 -8.67
N ILE A 139 23.04 -18.94 -8.60
CA ILE A 139 22.64 -19.83 -7.51
C ILE A 139 23.12 -21.25 -7.82
N ASP A 140 23.01 -21.66 -9.08
CA ASP A 140 23.50 -22.94 -9.57
C ASP A 140 24.86 -22.75 -10.26
N PHE A 141 25.73 -23.75 -10.14
CA PHE A 141 27.01 -23.73 -10.83
C PHE A 141 26.81 -23.85 -12.34
N ILE A 142 27.44 -22.94 -13.10
CA ILE A 142 27.43 -22.92 -14.56
C ILE A 142 28.88 -22.81 -15.03
N ASP A 143 29.32 -23.84 -15.78
CA ASP A 143 30.70 -23.89 -16.27
C ASP A 143 30.99 -22.75 -17.25
N GLY A 144 32.13 -22.11 -17.09
CA GLY A 144 32.55 -20.99 -17.95
C GLY A 144 31.81 -19.66 -17.72
N LEU A 145 30.93 -19.57 -16.73
CA LEU A 145 30.26 -18.31 -16.39
C LEU A 145 31.18 -17.38 -15.57
N GLU A 146 31.61 -16.28 -16.16
CA GLU A 146 32.43 -15.24 -15.51
C GLU A 146 31.65 -13.93 -15.29
N SER A 147 30.67 -13.64 -16.15
CA SER A 147 29.87 -12.43 -16.02
C SER A 147 28.40 -12.67 -16.37
N ALA A 148 27.52 -12.07 -15.58
CA ALA A 148 26.08 -12.10 -15.75
C ALA A 148 25.50 -10.76 -15.30
N LYS A 149 24.75 -10.06 -16.12
CA LYS A 149 24.30 -8.69 -15.83
C LYS A 149 22.90 -8.43 -16.33
N VAL A 150 22.05 -7.80 -15.50
CA VAL A 150 20.76 -7.23 -15.90
C VAL A 150 20.98 -5.85 -16.50
N THR A 151 20.40 -5.63 -17.71
CA THR A 151 20.58 -4.40 -18.53
C THR A 151 19.29 -3.61 -18.70
#